data_4d0126da921e4c88e77cada7d22cb4c4
#
_entry.id   4d0126da921e4c88e77cada7d22cb4c4
#
_cell.length_a   1.000
_cell.length_b   1.000
_cell.length_c   1.000
_cell.angle_alpha   90.00
_cell.angle_beta   90.00
_cell.angle_gamma   90.00
#
_symmetry.space_group_name_H-M   'P 1'
#
loop_
_entity.id
_entity.type
_entity.pdbx_description
1 polymer ?
#
loop_
_entity_poly.entity_id
_entity_poly.type
_entity_poly.pdbx_seq_one_letter_code
_entity_poly.pdbx_strand_id
1 'polypeptide(L)'
;MAQQFVETIKIVNGKTQALAYHQERMERTICKFFPSLCNASMPSLEKLINPTESMDFYKTRVVYGKQGVEAVEYAPYFIRNINSLQVVADDTITYGYKSTDRSRLNALVAQKGNCDDIIIVKHGLLTDTSFTNLAIFDGKHWVTPRHPLLPGTKRAALLDKGMIQKADITLEDLRNANKVSLFNAMIDFGEIEIVIEHVHFEHALFLLIYKIFYGCSEHGY
;
A
#
# COMPACT_ATOMS: atom_id res chain seq x y z
N MET A 1 -13.96 18.57 -1.70
CA MET A 1 -13.80 17.86 -3.00
C MET A 1 -14.67 16.60 -2.98
N ALA A 2 -15.17 16.14 -4.13
CA ALA A 2 -15.91 14.88 -4.20
C ALA A 2 -14.98 13.72 -3.86
N GLN A 3 -15.50 12.70 -3.17
CA GLN A 3 -14.73 11.52 -2.81
C GLN A 3 -14.46 10.68 -4.07
N GLN A 4 -13.17 10.46 -4.38
CA GLN A 4 -12.71 9.72 -5.53
C GLN A 4 -11.73 8.63 -5.12
N PHE A 5 -11.72 7.56 -5.90
CA PHE A 5 -10.82 6.43 -5.74
C PHE A 5 -10.10 6.14 -7.06
N VAL A 6 -9.05 5.34 -7.00
CA VAL A 6 -8.25 5.02 -8.19
C VAL A 6 -7.81 3.57 -8.20
N GLU A 7 -7.94 2.91 -9.35
CA GLU A 7 -7.16 1.72 -9.65
C GLU A 7 -5.89 2.11 -10.41
N THR A 8 -4.80 1.41 -10.11
CA THR A 8 -3.52 1.59 -10.80
C THR A 8 -3.09 0.22 -11.27
N ILE A 9 -3.15 0.00 -12.57
CA ILE A 9 -3.04 -1.32 -13.20
C ILE A 9 -1.81 -1.34 -14.09
N LYS A 10 -1.00 -2.39 -13.96
CA LYS A 10 0.21 -2.64 -14.76
C LYS A 10 -0.18 -3.20 -16.12
N ILE A 11 0.41 -2.64 -17.18
CA ILE A 11 0.38 -3.19 -18.52
C ILE A 11 1.80 -3.62 -18.88
N VAL A 12 1.95 -4.84 -19.36
CA VAL A 12 3.21 -5.39 -19.88
C VAL A 12 2.94 -5.99 -21.26
N ASN A 13 3.67 -5.54 -22.28
CA ASN A 13 3.54 -6.00 -23.65
C ASN A 13 2.06 -6.01 -24.12
N GLY A 14 1.37 -4.90 -23.94
CA GLY A 14 -0.03 -4.73 -24.31
C GLY A 14 -1.05 -5.51 -23.49
N LYS A 15 -0.66 -6.16 -22.39
CA LYS A 15 -1.56 -6.98 -21.56
C LYS A 15 -1.68 -6.44 -20.13
N THR A 16 -2.92 -6.24 -19.68
CA THR A 16 -3.22 -5.89 -18.30
C THR A 16 -2.85 -7.01 -17.33
N GLN A 17 -2.25 -6.67 -16.19
CA GLN A 17 -1.84 -7.63 -15.18
C GLN A 17 -2.81 -7.64 -14.00
N ALA A 18 -3.13 -8.84 -13.48
CA ALA A 18 -3.94 -9.05 -12.26
C ALA A 18 -5.30 -8.34 -12.27
N LEU A 19 -5.94 -8.20 -13.43
CA LEU A 19 -7.15 -7.39 -13.64
C LEU A 19 -8.30 -7.79 -12.71
N ALA A 20 -8.47 -9.08 -12.44
CA ALA A 20 -9.54 -9.59 -11.56
C ALA A 20 -9.43 -9.03 -10.13
N TYR A 21 -8.21 -8.95 -9.56
CA TYR A 21 -8.01 -8.38 -8.22
C TYR A 21 -8.31 -6.87 -8.18
N HIS A 22 -8.05 -6.16 -9.27
CA HIS A 22 -8.40 -4.75 -9.42
C HIS A 22 -9.91 -4.56 -9.53
N GLN A 23 -10.59 -5.39 -10.30
CA GLN A 23 -12.03 -5.38 -10.45
C GLN A 23 -12.70 -5.61 -9.08
N GLU A 24 -12.30 -6.66 -8.35
CA GLU A 24 -12.82 -6.96 -7.02
C GLU A 24 -12.62 -5.79 -6.04
N ARG A 25 -11.44 -5.16 -6.02
CA ARG A 25 -11.18 -4.01 -5.15
C ARG A 25 -12.04 -2.80 -5.52
N MET A 26 -12.20 -2.50 -6.80
CA MET A 26 -13.08 -1.44 -7.29
C MET A 26 -14.55 -1.69 -6.89
N GLU A 27 -15.04 -2.91 -7.10
CA GLU A 27 -16.41 -3.32 -6.73
C GLU A 27 -16.65 -3.14 -5.23
N ARG A 28 -15.74 -3.66 -4.39
CA ARG A 28 -15.82 -3.49 -2.93
C ARG A 28 -15.85 -2.01 -2.53
N THR A 29 -15.06 -1.17 -3.19
CA THR A 29 -15.02 0.27 -2.94
C THR A 29 -16.33 0.94 -3.36
N ILE A 30 -16.81 0.65 -4.56
CA ILE A 30 -18.07 1.20 -5.10
C ILE A 30 -19.25 0.81 -4.20
N CYS A 31 -19.36 -0.47 -3.83
CA CYS A 31 -20.45 -0.94 -2.98
C CYS A 31 -20.42 -0.30 -1.58
N LYS A 32 -19.23 0.00 -1.06
CA LYS A 32 -19.08 0.67 0.24
C LYS A 32 -19.48 2.15 0.19
N PHE A 33 -19.04 2.89 -0.83
CA PHE A 33 -19.16 4.36 -0.85
C PHE A 33 -20.27 4.87 -1.79
N PHE A 34 -20.67 4.08 -2.77
CA PHE A 34 -21.63 4.43 -3.81
C PHE A 34 -22.68 3.32 -4.03
N PRO A 35 -23.50 2.98 -3.01
CA PRO A 35 -24.43 1.84 -3.08
C PRO A 35 -25.39 1.89 -4.26
N SER A 36 -25.82 3.09 -4.67
CA SER A 36 -26.69 3.27 -5.84
C SER A 36 -26.03 2.82 -7.13
N LEU A 37 -24.72 3.07 -7.30
CA LEU A 37 -23.95 2.62 -8.46
C LEU A 37 -23.70 1.11 -8.41
N CYS A 38 -23.45 0.57 -7.22
CA CYS A 38 -23.25 -0.88 -7.02
C CYS A 38 -24.47 -1.69 -7.54
N ASN A 39 -25.67 -1.21 -7.29
CA ASN A 39 -26.91 -1.89 -7.66
C ASN A 39 -27.34 -1.65 -9.11
N ALA A 40 -26.94 -0.54 -9.71
CA ALA A 40 -27.42 -0.13 -11.04
C ALA A 40 -26.51 -0.57 -12.19
N SER A 41 -25.20 -0.30 -12.09
CA SER A 41 -24.26 -0.54 -13.18
C SER A 41 -22.82 -0.56 -12.68
N MET A 42 -22.33 -1.75 -12.36
CA MET A 42 -20.92 -1.93 -11.97
C MET A 42 -20.00 -1.74 -13.19
N PRO A 43 -19.02 -0.81 -13.14
CA PRO A 43 -18.07 -0.64 -14.22
C PRO A 43 -17.19 -1.90 -14.40
N SER A 44 -16.91 -2.28 -15.64
CA SER A 44 -16.02 -3.38 -15.99
C SER A 44 -14.68 -2.85 -16.45
N LEU A 45 -13.61 -3.13 -15.70
CA LEU A 45 -12.25 -2.74 -16.08
C LEU A 45 -11.82 -3.35 -17.40
N GLU A 46 -12.24 -4.58 -17.70
CA GLU A 46 -11.95 -5.26 -18.96
C GLU A 46 -12.50 -4.51 -20.16
N LYS A 47 -13.70 -3.91 -20.05
CA LYS A 47 -14.32 -3.12 -21.10
C LYS A 47 -13.77 -1.71 -21.22
N LEU A 48 -13.22 -1.18 -20.14
CA LEU A 48 -12.74 0.20 -20.06
C LEU A 48 -11.27 0.36 -20.47
N ILE A 49 -10.47 -0.69 -20.27
CA ILE A 49 -9.02 -0.63 -20.50
C ILE A 49 -8.70 -1.31 -21.81
N ASN A 50 -8.21 -0.51 -22.77
CA ASN A 50 -7.87 -0.96 -24.12
C ASN A 50 -6.37 -0.70 -24.38
N PRO A 51 -5.46 -1.55 -23.90
CA PRO A 51 -4.03 -1.38 -24.12
C PRO A 51 -3.68 -1.70 -25.58
N THR A 52 -2.66 -1.03 -26.10
CA THR A 52 -2.09 -1.33 -27.42
C THR A 52 -0.83 -2.18 -27.28
N GLU A 53 -0.47 -2.92 -28.33
CA GLU A 53 0.74 -3.76 -28.35
C GLU A 53 2.03 -2.98 -28.10
N SER A 54 2.05 -1.67 -28.42
CA SER A 54 3.19 -0.78 -28.18
C SER A 54 3.39 -0.39 -26.70
N MET A 55 2.51 -0.81 -25.80
CA MET A 55 2.61 -0.52 -24.37
C MET A 55 3.46 -1.58 -23.65
N ASP A 56 4.78 -1.44 -23.70
CA ASP A 56 5.71 -2.41 -23.09
C ASP A 56 5.62 -2.43 -21.56
N PHE A 57 5.77 -1.26 -20.92
CA PHE A 57 5.65 -1.12 -19.47
C PHE A 57 4.93 0.17 -19.11
N TYR A 58 3.63 0.05 -18.97
CA TYR A 58 2.71 1.17 -18.76
C TYR A 58 1.92 1.02 -17.46
N LYS A 59 1.51 2.17 -16.96
CA LYS A 59 0.56 2.33 -15.86
C LYS A 59 -0.76 2.84 -16.41
N THR A 60 -1.85 2.12 -16.16
CA THR A 60 -3.20 2.61 -16.36
C THR A 60 -3.77 3.09 -15.03
N ARG A 61 -4.28 4.32 -15.00
CA ARG A 61 -5.04 4.85 -13.86
C ARG A 61 -6.51 4.94 -14.24
N VAL A 62 -7.37 4.29 -13.46
CA VAL A 62 -8.82 4.37 -13.59
C VAL A 62 -9.34 5.11 -12.37
N VAL A 63 -9.77 6.36 -12.56
CA VAL A 63 -10.34 7.21 -11.49
C VAL A 63 -11.86 7.06 -11.51
N TYR A 64 -12.46 6.86 -10.34
CA TYR A 64 -13.89 6.66 -10.21
C TYR A 64 -14.44 7.28 -8.92
N GLY A 65 -15.72 7.66 -8.97
CA GLY A 65 -16.45 8.31 -7.90
C GLY A 65 -17.92 8.01 -7.96
N LYS A 66 -18.73 8.91 -7.39
CA LYS A 66 -20.19 8.74 -7.28
C LYS A 66 -20.91 8.57 -8.63
N GLN A 67 -20.35 9.11 -9.70
CA GLN A 67 -20.95 9.05 -11.05
C GLN A 67 -20.38 7.90 -11.91
N GLY A 68 -19.61 7.00 -11.32
CA GLY A 68 -18.93 5.92 -12.04
C GLY A 68 -17.49 6.24 -12.36
N VAL A 69 -16.99 5.74 -13.49
CA VAL A 69 -15.62 6.01 -13.95
C VAL A 69 -15.55 7.40 -14.58
N GLU A 70 -14.60 8.20 -14.09
CA GLU A 70 -14.43 9.61 -14.48
C GLU A 70 -13.22 9.79 -15.42
N ALA A 71 -12.18 8.94 -15.30
CA ALA A 71 -11.01 8.99 -16.16
C ALA A 71 -10.34 7.63 -16.30
N VAL A 72 -9.79 7.36 -17.49
CA VAL A 72 -8.87 6.26 -17.79
C VAL A 72 -7.64 6.86 -18.46
N GLU A 73 -6.50 6.79 -17.78
CA GLU A 73 -5.25 7.43 -18.22
C GLU A 73 -4.15 6.37 -18.39
N TYR A 74 -3.34 6.51 -19.43
CA TYR A 74 -2.19 5.65 -19.70
C TYR A 74 -0.90 6.46 -19.68
N ALA A 75 0.13 5.93 -19.03
CA ALA A 75 1.44 6.55 -19.02
C ALA A 75 2.55 5.48 -18.95
N PRO A 76 3.69 5.69 -19.60
CA PRO A 76 4.89 4.89 -19.33
C PRO A 76 5.19 4.90 -17.83
N TYR A 77 5.66 3.78 -17.32
CA TYR A 77 5.98 3.67 -15.90
C TYR A 77 7.47 3.40 -15.68
N PHE A 78 8.05 4.11 -14.76
CA PHE A 78 9.42 3.92 -14.30
C PHE A 78 9.38 3.57 -12.81
N ILE A 79 10.04 2.47 -12.45
CA ILE A 79 10.13 2.05 -11.06
C ILE A 79 11.01 3.05 -10.32
N ARG A 80 10.47 3.57 -9.24
CA ARG A 80 11.19 4.48 -8.36
C ARG A 80 12.23 3.69 -7.56
N ASN A 81 13.45 4.18 -7.53
CA ASN A 81 14.50 3.60 -6.69
C ASN A 81 14.24 3.92 -5.22
N ILE A 82 14.20 2.90 -4.37
CA ILE A 82 14.04 2.99 -2.92
C ILE A 82 15.14 2.15 -2.28
N ASN A 83 16.03 2.78 -1.55
CA ASN A 83 17.18 2.12 -0.91
C ASN A 83 17.14 2.24 0.62
N SER A 84 16.32 3.15 1.15
CA SER A 84 16.27 3.42 2.59
C SER A 84 14.85 3.76 3.05
N LEU A 85 14.52 3.37 4.29
CA LEU A 85 13.19 3.55 4.88
C LEU A 85 13.30 4.13 6.28
N GLN A 86 12.46 5.13 6.58
CA GLN A 86 12.27 5.66 7.93
C GLN A 86 11.03 5.04 8.55
N VAL A 87 11.15 4.52 9.77
CA VAL A 87 9.97 4.05 10.53
C VAL A 87 9.24 5.25 11.12
N VAL A 88 7.94 5.36 10.82
CA VAL A 88 7.04 6.43 11.29
C VAL A 88 5.80 5.81 11.93
N ALA A 89 5.43 6.24 13.13
CA ALA A 89 4.26 5.74 13.85
C ALA A 89 3.08 6.72 13.75
N ASP A 90 1.90 6.21 13.37
CA ASP A 90 0.62 6.94 13.43
C ASP A 90 -0.54 5.98 13.69
N ASP A 91 -1.06 6.01 14.92
CA ASP A 91 -2.17 5.15 15.34
C ASP A 91 -3.52 5.60 14.74
N THR A 92 -3.58 6.82 14.23
CA THR A 92 -4.82 7.44 13.72
C THR A 92 -5.00 7.33 12.21
N ILE A 93 -3.94 6.96 11.47
CA ILE A 93 -4.03 6.88 10.00
C ILE A 93 -5.06 5.87 9.55
N THR A 94 -5.82 6.25 8.54
CA THR A 94 -6.78 5.39 7.83
C THR A 94 -6.60 5.54 6.33
N TYR A 95 -6.38 4.41 5.62
CA TYR A 95 -6.28 4.37 4.15
C TYR A 95 -6.72 3.01 3.61
N GLY A 96 -7.83 2.47 4.14
CA GLY A 96 -8.33 1.12 3.77
C GLY A 96 -8.88 1.00 2.34
N TYR A 97 -9.08 2.14 1.67
CA TYR A 97 -9.51 2.24 0.28
C TYR A 97 -8.56 3.16 -0.47
N LYS A 98 -8.30 2.85 -1.76
CA LYS A 98 -7.31 3.59 -2.57
C LYS A 98 -7.88 4.94 -3.03
N SER A 99 -7.98 5.88 -2.06
CA SER A 99 -8.44 7.25 -2.31
C SER A 99 -7.43 8.03 -3.16
N THR A 100 -7.93 8.97 -3.97
CA THR A 100 -7.10 9.99 -4.62
C THR A 100 -6.59 11.02 -3.63
N ASP A 101 -7.29 11.23 -2.51
CA ASP A 101 -6.80 12.04 -1.39
C ASP A 101 -5.75 11.25 -0.60
N ARG A 102 -4.51 11.75 -0.65
CA ARG A 102 -3.34 11.22 0.02
C ARG A 102 -2.75 12.20 1.05
N SER A 103 -3.49 13.22 1.44
CA SER A 103 -3.00 14.28 2.33
C SER A 103 -2.37 13.73 3.61
N ARG A 104 -3.03 12.78 4.29
CA ARG A 104 -2.50 12.12 5.49
C ARG A 104 -1.24 11.30 5.21
N LEU A 105 -1.22 10.50 4.16
CA LEU A 105 -0.02 9.74 3.76
C LEU A 105 1.14 10.69 3.43
N ASN A 106 0.88 11.78 2.71
CA ASN A 106 1.91 12.75 2.36
C ASN A 106 2.47 13.46 3.60
N ALA A 107 1.64 13.73 4.62
CA ALA A 107 2.09 14.28 5.89
C ALA A 107 3.02 13.31 6.66
N LEU A 108 2.80 11.99 6.55
CA LEU A 108 3.72 11.00 7.11
C LEU A 108 5.02 10.90 6.29
N VAL A 109 4.93 10.95 4.97
CA VAL A 109 6.12 10.96 4.08
C VAL A 109 7.03 12.15 4.38
N ALA A 110 6.48 13.29 4.77
CA ALA A 110 7.28 14.45 5.17
C ALA A 110 8.21 14.18 6.37
N GLN A 111 7.96 13.11 7.15
CA GLN A 111 8.76 12.68 8.28
C GLN A 111 9.87 11.67 7.90
N LYS A 112 10.05 11.37 6.63
CA LYS A 112 11.04 10.40 6.16
C LYS A 112 12.51 10.80 6.38
N GLY A 113 12.77 12.07 6.72
CA GLY A 113 14.14 12.59 6.82
C GLY A 113 14.90 12.43 5.50
N ASN A 114 16.10 11.88 5.56
CA ASN A 114 16.96 11.61 4.40
C ASN A 114 16.65 10.26 3.71
N CYS A 115 15.70 9.47 4.22
CA CYS A 115 15.31 8.21 3.60
C CYS A 115 14.48 8.43 2.34
N ASP A 116 14.42 7.40 1.49
CA ASP A 116 13.65 7.45 0.23
C ASP A 116 12.14 7.36 0.47
N ASP A 117 11.72 6.54 1.47
CA ASP A 117 10.32 6.36 1.85
C ASP A 117 10.19 6.04 3.35
N ILE A 118 8.98 5.68 3.79
CA ILE A 118 8.65 5.35 5.17
C ILE A 118 8.09 3.94 5.30
N ILE A 119 8.26 3.33 6.48
CA ILE A 119 7.42 2.22 6.98
C ILE A 119 6.46 2.80 8.01
N ILE A 120 5.17 2.56 7.84
CA ILE A 120 4.14 3.06 8.74
C ILE A 120 3.83 1.99 9.79
N VAL A 121 3.92 2.39 11.06
CA VAL A 121 3.56 1.58 12.23
C VAL A 121 2.27 2.10 12.83
N LYS A 122 1.33 1.21 13.08
CA LYS A 122 0.05 1.53 13.71
C LYS A 122 -0.23 0.56 14.86
N HIS A 123 -0.49 1.11 16.05
CA HIS A 123 -0.69 0.33 17.29
C HIS A 123 0.45 -0.68 17.55
N GLY A 124 1.69 -0.26 17.28
CA GLY A 124 2.88 -1.09 17.49
C GLY A 124 3.16 -2.15 16.41
N LEU A 125 2.30 -2.26 15.39
CA LEU A 125 2.44 -3.23 14.30
C LEU A 125 2.74 -2.53 12.97
N LEU A 126 3.56 -3.16 12.14
CA LEU A 126 3.81 -2.71 10.78
C LEU A 126 2.53 -2.77 9.95
N THR A 127 2.40 -1.82 9.02
CA THR A 127 1.30 -1.80 8.06
C THR A 127 1.80 -1.79 6.61
N ASP A 128 2.11 -0.62 6.07
CA ASP A 128 2.54 -0.41 4.68
C ASP A 128 3.68 0.61 4.62
N THR A 129 4.22 0.85 3.43
CA THR A 129 4.98 2.07 3.14
C THR A 129 4.03 3.16 2.64
N SER A 130 4.57 4.26 2.13
CA SER A 130 3.71 5.33 1.61
C SER A 130 2.89 4.91 0.37
N PHE A 131 3.34 3.91 -0.42
CA PHE A 131 2.68 3.52 -1.67
C PHE A 131 2.83 2.03 -2.02
N THR A 132 3.50 1.22 -1.19
CA THR A 132 3.63 -0.24 -1.35
C THR A 132 3.13 -0.99 -0.14
N ASN A 133 2.68 -2.24 -0.34
CA ASN A 133 2.71 -3.21 0.73
C ASN A 133 4.15 -3.69 0.94
N LEU A 134 4.40 -4.36 2.04
CA LEU A 134 5.71 -4.91 2.37
C LEU A 134 5.59 -6.35 2.87
N ALA A 135 6.70 -7.07 2.77
CA ALA A 135 6.93 -8.31 3.50
C ALA A 135 8.35 -8.32 4.05
N ILE A 136 8.54 -8.91 5.22
CA ILE A 136 9.86 -9.16 5.80
C ILE A 136 10.19 -10.64 5.70
N PHE A 137 11.47 -10.96 5.59
CA PHE A 137 11.95 -12.34 5.64
C PHE A 137 12.39 -12.67 7.07
N ASP A 138 11.66 -13.57 7.73
CA ASP A 138 11.88 -13.96 9.13
C ASP A 138 12.99 -15.01 9.31
N GLY A 139 13.75 -15.29 8.23
CA GLY A 139 14.76 -16.34 8.18
C GLY A 139 14.26 -17.66 7.61
N LYS A 140 12.94 -17.83 7.49
CA LYS A 140 12.30 -19.06 6.98
C LYS A 140 11.22 -18.78 5.95
N HIS A 141 10.38 -17.79 6.20
CA HIS A 141 9.24 -17.44 5.35
C HIS A 141 9.19 -15.93 5.11
N TRP A 142 8.51 -15.55 4.04
CA TRP A 142 8.11 -14.19 3.83
C TRP A 142 6.78 -13.91 4.52
N VAL A 143 6.77 -12.95 5.46
CA VAL A 143 5.58 -12.53 6.20
C VAL A 143 5.20 -11.10 5.88
N THR A 144 3.90 -10.85 5.70
CA THR A 144 3.33 -9.52 5.42
C THR A 144 2.37 -9.11 6.53
N PRO A 145 2.24 -7.82 6.86
CA PRO A 145 1.32 -7.36 7.89
C PRO A 145 -0.08 -7.95 7.73
N ARG A 146 -0.63 -8.52 8.82
CA ARG A 146 -2.00 -9.03 8.84
C ARG A 146 -3.02 -7.95 8.52
N HIS A 147 -2.77 -6.74 9.04
CA HIS A 147 -3.62 -5.57 8.92
C HIS A 147 -2.91 -4.43 8.16
N PRO A 148 -2.76 -4.54 6.82
CA PRO A 148 -2.19 -3.46 6.03
C PRO A 148 -3.11 -2.23 6.05
N LEU A 149 -2.58 -1.05 5.81
CA LEU A 149 -3.41 0.13 5.58
C LEU A 149 -4.28 -0.05 4.34
N LEU A 150 -3.66 -0.49 3.23
CA LEU A 150 -4.38 -0.78 1.99
C LEU A 150 -4.25 -2.27 1.65
N PRO A 151 -5.35 -3.03 1.55
CA PRO A 151 -5.34 -4.38 1.00
C PRO A 151 -4.98 -4.34 -0.50
N GLY A 152 -3.67 -4.46 -0.82
CA GLY A 152 -3.16 -4.33 -2.17
C GLY A 152 -3.49 -5.52 -3.06
N THR A 153 -3.69 -5.29 -4.35
CA THR A 153 -4.00 -6.33 -5.35
C THR A 153 -2.84 -7.31 -5.56
N LYS A 154 -1.60 -6.81 -5.62
CA LYS A 154 -0.40 -7.67 -5.66
C LYS A 154 -0.29 -8.52 -4.38
N ARG A 155 -0.54 -7.92 -3.21
CA ARG A 155 -0.52 -8.63 -1.94
C ARG A 155 -1.54 -9.77 -1.92
N ALA A 156 -2.77 -9.53 -2.39
CA ALA A 156 -3.80 -10.56 -2.50
C ALA A 156 -3.32 -11.73 -3.39
N ALA A 157 -2.81 -11.43 -4.57
CA ALA A 157 -2.30 -12.44 -5.49
C ALA A 157 -1.11 -13.26 -4.92
N LEU A 158 -0.23 -12.63 -4.13
CA LEU A 158 0.89 -13.33 -3.48
C LEU A 158 0.43 -14.25 -2.34
N LEU A 159 -0.57 -13.81 -1.57
CA LEU A 159 -1.21 -14.63 -0.53
C LEU A 159 -1.91 -15.86 -1.13
N ASP A 160 -2.69 -15.68 -2.20
CA ASP A 160 -3.39 -16.77 -2.88
C ASP A 160 -2.43 -17.80 -3.47
N LYS A 161 -1.24 -17.37 -3.89
CA LYS A 161 -0.16 -18.24 -4.37
C LYS A 161 0.67 -18.88 -3.24
N GLY A 162 0.40 -18.55 -1.97
CA GLY A 162 1.19 -19.02 -0.83
C GLY A 162 2.64 -18.50 -0.78
N MET A 163 2.96 -17.43 -1.55
CA MET A 163 4.31 -16.86 -1.59
C MET A 163 4.66 -16.04 -0.35
N ILE A 164 3.65 -15.49 0.31
CA ILE A 164 3.76 -14.73 1.56
C ILE A 164 2.67 -15.18 2.54
N GLN A 165 2.92 -15.00 3.83
CA GLN A 165 1.97 -15.34 4.90
C GLN A 165 1.63 -14.09 5.73
N LYS A 166 0.41 -14.05 6.30
CA LYS A 166 -0.02 -12.95 7.17
C LYS A 166 0.54 -13.13 8.59
N ALA A 167 1.16 -12.09 9.14
CA ALA A 167 1.61 -12.06 10.53
C ALA A 167 1.35 -10.69 11.17
N ASP A 168 1.26 -10.67 12.49
CA ASP A 168 1.32 -9.44 13.28
C ASP A 168 2.80 -9.15 13.47
N ILE A 169 3.31 -8.15 12.77
CA ILE A 169 4.75 -7.84 12.67
C ILE A 169 5.05 -6.63 13.53
N THR A 170 5.86 -6.81 14.55
CA THR A 170 6.33 -5.76 15.45
C THR A 170 7.59 -5.06 14.92
N LEU A 171 8.00 -3.98 15.59
CA LEU A 171 9.30 -3.34 15.32
C LEU A 171 10.48 -4.24 15.66
N GLU A 172 10.31 -5.14 16.64
CA GLU A 172 11.34 -6.10 17.01
C GLU A 172 11.51 -7.17 15.92
N ASP A 173 10.40 -7.70 15.38
CA ASP A 173 10.44 -8.61 14.24
C ASP A 173 11.12 -7.97 13.03
N LEU A 174 10.84 -6.69 12.76
CA LEU A 174 11.50 -5.94 11.69
C LEU A 174 13.01 -5.81 11.93
N ARG A 175 13.45 -5.51 13.15
CA ARG A 175 14.89 -5.42 13.47
C ARG A 175 15.62 -6.74 13.32
N ASN A 176 14.93 -7.84 13.62
CA ASN A 176 15.49 -9.19 13.54
C ASN A 176 15.37 -9.81 12.14
N ALA A 177 14.66 -9.17 11.22
CA ALA A 177 14.55 -9.63 9.85
C ALA A 177 15.84 -9.39 9.07
N ASN A 178 16.06 -10.14 8.00
CA ASN A 178 17.24 -9.93 7.14
C ASN A 178 16.99 -8.79 6.15
N LYS A 179 15.79 -8.73 5.60
CA LYS A 179 15.41 -7.77 4.56
C LYS A 179 13.91 -7.54 4.47
N VAL A 180 13.55 -6.44 3.85
CA VAL A 180 12.16 -6.05 3.51
C VAL A 180 12.01 -6.05 2.00
N SER A 181 10.97 -6.72 1.48
CA SER A 181 10.56 -6.61 0.08
C SER A 181 9.37 -5.66 -0.03
N LEU A 182 9.46 -4.70 -0.96
CA LEU A 182 8.40 -3.73 -1.26
C LEU A 182 7.71 -4.11 -2.57
N PHE A 183 6.38 -4.13 -2.57
CA PHE A 183 5.62 -4.51 -3.76
C PHE A 183 4.25 -3.83 -3.84
N ASN A 184 3.79 -3.62 -5.06
CA ASN A 184 2.44 -3.15 -5.37
C ASN A 184 2.02 -3.65 -6.76
N ALA A 185 0.93 -3.14 -7.33
CA ALA A 185 0.49 -3.56 -8.67
C ALA A 185 1.52 -3.30 -9.78
N MET A 186 2.42 -2.31 -9.59
CA MET A 186 3.44 -1.91 -10.58
C MET A 186 4.81 -2.54 -10.32
N ILE A 187 5.10 -2.90 -9.07
CA ILE A 187 6.40 -3.40 -8.58
C ILE A 187 6.20 -4.85 -8.19
N ASP A 188 6.96 -5.74 -8.80
CA ASP A 188 6.88 -7.17 -8.51
C ASP A 188 7.58 -7.52 -7.18
N PHE A 189 7.16 -8.63 -6.59
CA PHE A 189 7.77 -9.13 -5.36
C PHE A 189 9.23 -9.53 -5.61
N GLY A 190 10.15 -9.05 -4.76
CA GLY A 190 11.58 -9.23 -4.91
C GLY A 190 12.27 -8.21 -5.82
N GLU A 191 11.52 -7.32 -6.51
CA GLU A 191 12.09 -6.30 -7.40
C GLU A 191 12.72 -5.14 -6.61
N ILE A 192 12.16 -4.80 -5.45
CA ILE A 192 12.77 -3.88 -4.48
C ILE A 192 12.93 -4.62 -3.15
N GLU A 193 14.18 -4.87 -2.77
CA GLU A 193 14.54 -5.44 -1.48
C GLU A 193 15.51 -4.51 -0.76
N ILE A 194 15.24 -4.25 0.52
CA ILE A 194 16.03 -3.36 1.38
C ILE A 194 16.55 -4.16 2.56
N VAL A 195 17.85 -4.14 2.78
CA VAL A 195 18.47 -4.75 3.97
C VAL A 195 18.17 -3.93 5.21
N ILE A 196 18.06 -4.58 6.36
CA ILE A 196 17.59 -3.93 7.61
C ILE A 196 18.51 -2.78 8.06
N GLU A 197 19.79 -2.81 7.74
CA GLU A 197 20.73 -1.73 8.02
C GLU A 197 20.33 -0.38 7.40
N HIS A 198 19.55 -0.42 6.33
CA HIS A 198 19.00 0.77 5.67
C HIS A 198 17.57 1.14 6.14
N VAL A 199 17.10 0.52 7.23
CA VAL A 199 15.84 0.88 7.89
C VAL A 199 16.15 1.67 9.16
N HIS A 200 15.67 2.91 9.23
CA HIS A 200 15.94 3.85 10.31
C HIS A 200 14.78 3.89 11.31
N PHE A 201 15.07 3.76 12.59
CA PHE A 201 14.09 3.60 13.66
C PHE A 201 13.96 4.81 14.59
N GLU A 202 14.70 5.88 14.36
CA GLU A 202 14.90 6.99 15.32
C GLU A 202 13.58 7.63 15.79
N HIS A 203 12.64 7.88 14.90
CA HIS A 203 11.35 8.50 15.25
C HIS A 203 10.41 7.56 16.03
N ALA A 204 10.48 6.26 15.79
CA ALA A 204 9.63 5.29 16.46
C ALA A 204 10.06 5.02 17.90
N LEU A 205 11.37 5.09 18.18
CA LEU A 205 11.90 4.93 19.55
C LEU A 205 11.48 6.08 20.46
N PHE A 206 11.53 7.32 19.98
CA PHE A 206 11.15 8.48 20.79
C PHE A 206 9.66 8.42 21.20
N LEU A 207 8.77 8.03 20.29
CA LEU A 207 7.34 7.88 20.60
C LEU A 207 7.04 6.70 21.53
N LEU A 208 7.79 5.60 21.41
CA LEU A 208 7.66 4.45 22.31
C LEU A 208 8.13 4.79 23.73
N ILE A 209 9.27 5.46 23.84
CA ILE A 209 9.84 5.93 25.11
C ILE A 209 8.90 6.97 25.73
N TYR A 210 8.38 7.92 24.97
CA TYR A 210 7.43 8.91 25.44
C TYR A 210 6.13 8.29 25.97
N LYS A 211 5.56 7.29 25.27
CA LYS A 211 4.39 6.54 25.74
C LYS A 211 4.66 5.74 27.02
N ILE A 212 5.86 5.16 27.18
CA ILE A 212 6.25 4.41 28.38
C ILE A 212 6.46 5.34 29.58
N PHE A 213 7.09 6.49 29.38
CA PHE A 213 7.47 7.39 30.47
C PHE A 213 6.44 8.49 30.76
N TYR A 214 5.58 8.84 29.80
CA TYR A 214 4.63 9.96 29.92
C TYR A 214 3.17 9.58 29.65
N GLY A 215 2.88 8.36 29.22
CA GLY A 215 1.53 7.85 28.94
C GLY A 215 0.72 7.40 30.15
N CYS A 216 1.17 7.64 31.37
CA CYS A 216 0.51 7.26 32.60
C CYS A 216 -0.12 8.43 33.37
N SER A 217 -0.66 9.45 32.70
CA SER A 217 -1.35 10.54 33.39
C SER A 217 -2.56 11.08 32.59
N GLU A 218 -3.55 10.21 32.34
CA GLU A 218 -4.93 10.64 32.13
C GLU A 218 -5.90 9.64 32.79
N HIS A 219 -5.87 9.59 34.11
CA HIS A 219 -7.02 9.18 34.89
C HIS A 219 -6.94 9.96 36.21
N GLY A 220 -7.77 10.99 36.32
CA GLY A 220 -7.99 11.70 37.56
C GLY A 220 -8.45 13.15 37.37
N TYR A 221 -9.70 13.36 37.15
CA TYR A 221 -10.69 14.17 37.86
C TYR A 221 -11.95 14.28 37.05
#